data_8d673655133d7a589ef11ed875a2ce05
#
_entry.id   8d673655133d7a589ef11ed875a2ce05
#
_cell.length_a   1.000
_cell.length_b   1.000
_cell.length_c   1.000
_cell.angle_alpha   90.00
_cell.angle_beta   90.00
_cell.angle_gamma   90.00
#
_symmetry.space_group_name_H-M   'P 1'
#
loop_
_entity.id
_entity.type
_entity.pdbx_description
1 polymer ?
#
loop_
_entity_poly.entity_id
_entity_poly.type
_entity_poly.pdbx_seq_one_letter_code
_entity_poly.pdbx_strand_id
1 'polypeptide(L)'
;WERMCLVSLRALAPSLTRITVAAAVGAALHIGQGNPDLVDAKAVEFSRAVLTQTDVEGEVISCEGPKDNAPAFMRREKVGTGKGPKVEFVLDPVDGTTAASKGRKDAISALACAPAGCFQVLPDDGYYFKVATDYHSVNSISFDMSIEEIVRTVADEKRLHLENFTVIMLERDRHAEILQRLRKLGVRIILIPDGDIAAAVAT
;
A
#
# COMPACT_ATOMS: atom_id res chain seq x y z
N TRP A 1 -15.91 25.27 0.99
CA TRP A 1 -14.71 24.82 0.24
C TRP A 1 -14.47 23.31 0.40
N GLU A 2 -14.40 22.77 1.62
CA GLU A 2 -14.13 21.33 1.87
C GLU A 2 -15.18 20.41 1.25
N ARG A 3 -16.47 20.72 1.36
CA ARG A 3 -17.55 19.88 0.77
C ARG A 3 -17.50 19.85 -0.76
N MET A 4 -17.14 20.94 -1.40
CA MET A 4 -17.08 21.04 -2.87
C MET A 4 -15.86 20.26 -3.42
N CYS A 5 -14.74 20.25 -2.69
CA CYS A 5 -13.53 19.48 -3.03
C CYS A 5 -13.76 17.97 -2.91
N LEU A 6 -14.43 17.51 -1.86
CA LEU A 6 -14.79 16.10 -1.64
C LEU A 6 -15.75 15.54 -2.69
N VAL A 7 -16.72 16.33 -3.14
CA VAL A 7 -17.64 15.92 -4.22
C VAL A 7 -16.89 15.76 -5.54
N SER A 8 -15.94 16.65 -5.83
CA SER A 8 -15.10 16.57 -7.02
C SER A 8 -14.21 15.32 -7.05
N LEU A 9 -13.58 14.95 -5.93
CA LEU A 9 -12.71 13.74 -5.85
C LEU A 9 -13.52 12.45 -5.94
N ARG A 10 -14.70 12.38 -5.35
CA ARG A 10 -15.59 11.21 -5.49
C ARG A 10 -15.97 10.95 -6.94
N ALA A 11 -16.16 12.01 -7.72
CA ALA A 11 -16.45 11.89 -9.15
C ALA A 11 -15.27 11.30 -9.95
N LEU A 12 -14.05 11.42 -9.44
CA LEU A 12 -12.85 10.82 -10.05
C LEU A 12 -12.72 9.32 -9.76
N ALA A 13 -13.39 8.77 -8.75
CA ALA A 13 -13.19 7.40 -8.31
C ALA A 13 -13.23 6.35 -9.44
N PRO A 14 -14.18 6.41 -10.41
CA PRO A 14 -14.16 5.46 -11.54
C PRO A 14 -12.90 5.58 -12.41
N SER A 15 -12.41 6.80 -12.64
CA SER A 15 -11.19 7.03 -13.43
C SER A 15 -9.96 6.55 -12.68
N LEU A 16 -9.88 6.79 -11.37
CA LEU A 16 -8.80 6.32 -10.51
C LEU A 16 -8.76 4.79 -10.42
N THR A 17 -9.91 4.15 -10.30
CA THR A 17 -10.02 2.69 -10.33
C THR A 17 -9.49 2.10 -11.64
N ARG A 18 -9.72 2.75 -12.77
CA ARG A 18 -9.17 2.30 -14.06
C ARG A 18 -7.64 2.30 -14.09
N ILE A 19 -6.99 3.20 -13.36
CA ILE A 19 -5.52 3.26 -13.26
C ILE A 19 -5.00 2.02 -12.53
N THR A 20 -5.56 1.69 -11.37
CA THR A 20 -5.16 0.50 -10.60
C THR A 20 -5.52 -0.81 -11.31
N VAL A 21 -6.66 -0.86 -11.98
CA VAL A 21 -7.04 -2.00 -12.83
C VAL A 21 -6.03 -2.18 -13.98
N ALA A 22 -5.62 -1.10 -14.64
CA ALA A 22 -4.62 -1.17 -15.70
C ALA A 22 -3.27 -1.68 -15.17
N ALA A 23 -2.81 -1.19 -14.01
CA ALA A 23 -1.62 -1.70 -13.35
C ALA A 23 -1.71 -3.20 -13.07
N ALA A 24 -2.82 -3.64 -12.48
CA ALA A 24 -3.06 -5.05 -12.16
C ALA A 24 -3.11 -5.93 -13.42
N VAL A 25 -3.71 -5.46 -14.52
CA VAL A 25 -3.71 -6.16 -15.80
C VAL A 25 -2.30 -6.28 -16.38
N GLY A 26 -1.51 -5.21 -16.35
CA GLY A 26 -0.11 -5.23 -16.80
C GLY A 26 0.72 -6.23 -16.01
N ALA A 27 0.60 -6.22 -14.67
CA ALA A 27 1.28 -7.17 -13.79
C ALA A 27 0.82 -8.62 -14.03
N ALA A 28 -0.49 -8.84 -14.21
CA ALA A 28 -1.08 -10.16 -14.34
C ALA A 28 -0.53 -10.97 -15.53
N LEU A 29 -0.10 -10.31 -16.59
CA LEU A 29 0.51 -10.96 -17.76
C LEU A 29 1.85 -11.65 -17.44
N HIS A 30 2.45 -11.33 -16.30
CA HIS A 30 3.78 -11.79 -15.89
C HIS A 30 3.80 -12.51 -14.54
N ILE A 31 2.64 -12.83 -13.97
CA ILE A 31 2.52 -13.59 -12.72
C ILE A 31 3.18 -14.97 -12.88
N GLY A 32 3.99 -15.35 -11.88
CA GLY A 32 4.63 -16.66 -11.81
C GLY A 32 5.81 -16.87 -12.77
N GLN A 33 6.27 -15.82 -13.46
CA GLN A 33 7.41 -15.90 -14.39
C GLN A 33 8.77 -15.70 -13.69
N GLY A 34 8.79 -15.44 -12.38
CA GLY A 34 10.02 -15.32 -11.60
C GLY A 34 10.79 -14.00 -11.80
N ASN A 35 10.20 -13.02 -12.49
CA ASN A 35 10.81 -11.73 -12.78
C ASN A 35 10.02 -10.57 -12.15
N PRO A 36 10.38 -10.12 -10.92
CA PRO A 36 9.66 -9.03 -10.25
C PRO A 36 9.79 -7.69 -10.98
N ASP A 37 10.93 -7.40 -11.60
CA ASP A 37 11.16 -6.14 -12.32
C ASP A 37 10.26 -6.02 -13.54
N LEU A 38 10.01 -7.13 -14.23
CA LEU A 38 9.07 -7.16 -15.37
C LEU A 38 7.62 -6.96 -14.91
N VAL A 39 7.23 -7.56 -13.80
CA VAL A 39 5.90 -7.37 -13.19
C VAL A 39 5.69 -5.88 -12.90
N ASP A 40 6.66 -5.25 -12.24
CA ASP A 40 6.61 -3.84 -11.87
C ASP A 40 6.59 -2.92 -13.10
N ALA A 41 7.53 -3.12 -14.02
CA ALA A 41 7.63 -2.33 -15.25
C ALA A 41 6.33 -2.33 -16.06
N LYS A 42 5.66 -3.49 -16.17
CA LYS A 42 4.39 -3.61 -16.91
C LYS A 42 3.21 -2.99 -16.17
N ALA A 43 3.19 -3.08 -14.85
CA ALA A 43 2.20 -2.37 -14.05
C ALA A 43 2.32 -0.84 -14.21
N VAL A 44 3.54 -0.32 -14.15
CA VAL A 44 3.83 1.11 -14.39
C VAL A 44 3.44 1.52 -15.81
N GLU A 45 3.83 0.76 -16.83
CA GLU A 45 3.50 1.06 -18.24
C GLU A 45 2.00 1.18 -18.45
N PHE A 46 1.22 0.20 -18.01
CA PHE A 46 -0.22 0.15 -18.21
C PHE A 46 -0.97 1.22 -17.39
N SER A 47 -0.59 1.42 -16.13
CA SER A 47 -1.19 2.46 -15.28
C SER A 47 -0.90 3.86 -15.81
N ARG A 48 0.32 4.11 -16.27
CA ARG A 48 0.75 5.37 -16.88
C ARG A 48 -0.07 5.69 -18.13
N ALA A 49 -0.31 4.71 -19.00
CA ALA A 49 -1.10 4.91 -20.21
C ALA A 49 -2.53 5.39 -19.90
N VAL A 50 -3.13 4.93 -18.81
CA VAL A 50 -4.45 5.38 -18.36
C VAL A 50 -4.37 6.73 -17.65
N LEU A 51 -3.38 6.89 -16.77
CA LEU A 51 -3.22 8.11 -15.96
C LEU A 51 -2.98 9.35 -16.84
N THR A 52 -2.19 9.24 -17.90
CA THR A 52 -1.93 10.34 -18.84
C THR A 52 -3.18 10.82 -19.59
N GLN A 53 -4.21 9.97 -19.68
CA GLN A 53 -5.49 10.30 -20.33
C GLN A 53 -6.58 10.72 -19.31
N THR A 54 -6.27 10.72 -18.02
CA THR A 54 -7.21 11.10 -16.98
C THR A 54 -7.27 12.63 -16.84
N ASP A 55 -8.48 13.18 -16.85
CA ASP A 55 -8.69 14.64 -16.76
C ASP A 55 -8.44 15.16 -15.35
N VAL A 56 -7.17 15.35 -15.02
CA VAL A 56 -6.64 15.95 -13.79
C VAL A 56 -5.40 16.79 -14.11
N GLU A 57 -5.13 17.80 -13.30
CA GLU A 57 -3.81 18.43 -13.16
C GLU A 57 -3.11 17.77 -11.97
N GLY A 58 -2.45 16.64 -12.23
CA GLY A 58 -1.92 15.75 -11.18
C GLY A 58 -0.42 15.93 -10.93
N GLU A 59 0.00 15.62 -9.71
CA GLU A 59 1.41 15.51 -9.31
C GLU A 59 1.63 14.25 -8.47
N VAL A 60 2.66 13.49 -8.78
CA VAL A 60 3.08 12.34 -7.97
C VAL A 60 3.88 12.82 -6.76
N ILE A 61 3.39 12.56 -5.56
CA ILE A 61 4.04 12.98 -4.31
C ILE A 61 4.95 11.89 -3.78
N SER A 62 4.51 10.63 -3.85
CA SER A 62 5.30 9.48 -3.44
C SER A 62 5.00 8.28 -4.32
N CYS A 63 6.04 7.52 -4.60
CA CYS A 63 6.04 6.28 -5.35
C CYS A 63 7.24 5.45 -4.89
N GLU A 64 7.30 4.20 -5.28
CA GLU A 64 8.40 3.31 -4.88
C GLU A 64 9.77 3.74 -5.43
N GLY A 65 9.78 4.64 -6.42
CA GLY A 65 10.99 5.15 -7.05
C GLY A 65 11.56 4.20 -8.12
N PRO A 66 12.61 4.64 -8.84
CA PRO A 66 13.24 3.81 -9.86
C PRO A 66 14.02 2.67 -9.21
N LYS A 67 13.71 1.44 -9.62
CA LYS A 67 14.53 0.24 -9.35
C LYS A 67 15.31 -0.09 -10.63
N ASP A 68 16.64 -0.08 -10.57
CA ASP A 68 17.59 -0.63 -11.57
C ASP A 68 17.14 -0.58 -13.06
N ASN A 69 16.87 0.60 -13.63
CA ASN A 69 16.46 0.80 -15.03
C ASN A 69 15.00 0.42 -15.39
N ALA A 70 14.14 0.05 -14.47
CA ALA A 70 12.72 -0.16 -14.76
C ALA A 70 12.00 1.20 -14.88
N PRO A 71 11.02 1.32 -15.82
CA PRO A 71 10.17 2.51 -15.86
C PRO A 71 9.43 2.65 -14.54
N ALA A 72 9.58 3.80 -13.89
CA ALA A 72 8.92 4.10 -12.63
C ALA A 72 8.23 5.46 -12.70
N PHE A 73 7.26 5.70 -11.83
CA PHE A 73 6.78 7.04 -11.56
C PHE A 73 7.86 7.79 -10.78
N MET A 74 7.98 9.08 -11.07
CA MET A 74 8.96 9.94 -10.40
C MET A 74 8.26 10.89 -9.47
N ARG A 75 8.86 11.12 -8.32
CA ARG A 75 8.39 12.16 -7.39
C ARG A 75 8.37 13.52 -8.09
N ARG A 76 7.31 14.29 -7.90
CA ARG A 76 7.00 15.56 -8.56
C ARG A 76 6.73 15.45 -10.07
N GLU A 77 6.57 14.25 -10.58
CA GLU A 77 6.14 14.05 -11.95
C GLU A 77 4.72 14.60 -12.14
N LYS A 78 4.53 15.39 -13.19
CA LYS A 78 3.22 15.88 -13.59
C LYS A 78 2.51 14.81 -14.42
N VAL A 79 1.27 14.54 -14.06
CA VAL A 79 0.47 13.46 -14.65
C VAL A 79 -0.95 13.95 -14.95
N GLY A 80 -1.67 13.19 -15.82
CA GLY A 80 -2.99 13.56 -16.30
C GLY A 80 -2.93 14.43 -17.55
N THR A 81 -4.09 14.86 -18.03
CA THR A 81 -4.21 15.70 -19.23
C THR A 81 -3.84 17.17 -18.99
N GLY A 82 -3.62 17.57 -17.74
CA GLY A 82 -3.46 18.96 -17.32
C GLY A 82 -4.78 19.73 -17.27
N LYS A 83 -5.92 19.03 -17.42
CA LYS A 83 -7.27 19.60 -17.32
C LYS A 83 -7.99 18.99 -16.13
N GLY A 84 -8.93 19.76 -15.53
CA GLY A 84 -9.70 19.28 -14.38
C GLY A 84 -9.11 19.68 -13.04
N PRO A 85 -9.42 18.94 -11.96
CA PRO A 85 -9.00 19.32 -10.61
C PRO A 85 -7.50 19.12 -10.41
N LYS A 86 -6.92 20.00 -9.57
CA LYS A 86 -5.54 19.88 -9.10
C LYS A 86 -5.47 18.86 -7.99
N VAL A 87 -4.73 17.78 -8.22
CA VAL A 87 -4.65 16.64 -7.31
C VAL A 87 -3.22 16.15 -7.13
N GLU A 88 -3.00 15.50 -6.01
CA GLU A 88 -1.78 14.78 -5.68
C GLU A 88 -2.04 13.28 -5.64
N PHE A 89 -1.01 12.52 -6.02
CA PHE A 89 -1.04 11.06 -6.06
C PHE A 89 0.07 10.46 -5.21
N VAL A 90 -0.30 9.42 -4.46
CA VAL A 90 0.62 8.43 -3.91
C VAL A 90 0.22 7.10 -4.53
N LEU A 91 1.16 6.41 -5.18
CA LEU A 91 0.84 5.19 -5.91
C LEU A 91 1.94 4.16 -5.77
N ASP A 92 1.45 2.92 -5.66
CA ASP A 92 2.23 1.71 -5.77
C ASP A 92 1.53 0.83 -6.82
N PRO A 93 2.05 0.77 -8.05
CA PRO A 93 1.43 -0.02 -9.13
C PRO A 93 1.32 -1.50 -8.79
N VAL A 94 2.27 -2.07 -8.02
CA VAL A 94 2.20 -3.44 -7.48
C VAL A 94 2.87 -3.52 -6.13
N ASP A 95 2.10 -3.38 -5.06
CA ASP A 95 2.54 -3.83 -3.73
C ASP A 95 2.55 -5.35 -3.71
N GLY A 96 3.73 -5.95 -3.51
CA GLY A 96 3.92 -7.40 -3.57
C GLY A 96 4.48 -7.91 -4.90
N THR A 97 5.41 -7.20 -5.52
CA THR A 97 6.07 -7.61 -6.78
C THR A 97 6.74 -8.99 -6.70
N THR A 98 7.37 -9.32 -5.56
CA THR A 98 7.96 -10.64 -5.33
C THR A 98 6.89 -11.72 -5.24
N ALA A 99 5.79 -11.45 -4.55
CA ALA A 99 4.68 -12.39 -4.46
C ALA A 99 4.08 -12.65 -5.84
N ALA A 100 3.78 -11.61 -6.61
CA ALA A 100 3.25 -11.72 -7.97
C ALA A 100 4.20 -12.50 -8.90
N SER A 101 5.49 -12.16 -8.91
CA SER A 101 6.48 -12.84 -9.77
C SER A 101 6.62 -14.34 -9.48
N LYS A 102 6.36 -14.76 -8.25
CA LYS A 102 6.39 -16.17 -7.82
C LYS A 102 5.01 -16.85 -7.90
N GLY A 103 3.99 -16.20 -8.44
CA GLY A 103 2.63 -16.74 -8.53
C GLY A 103 1.95 -16.90 -7.16
N ARG A 104 2.37 -16.12 -6.16
CA ARG A 104 1.74 -16.08 -4.83
C ARG A 104 0.55 -15.13 -4.84
N LYS A 105 -0.27 -15.23 -3.80
CA LYS A 105 -1.45 -14.38 -3.57
C LYS A 105 -1.04 -13.05 -2.94
N ASP A 106 -2.02 -12.16 -2.85
CA ASP A 106 -2.03 -10.95 -2.03
C ASP A 106 -1.14 -9.80 -2.54
N ALA A 107 -0.75 -9.81 -3.83
CA ALA A 107 -0.25 -8.62 -4.51
C ALA A 107 -1.42 -7.74 -4.93
N ILE A 108 -1.34 -6.44 -4.68
CA ILE A 108 -2.38 -5.46 -5.03
C ILE A 108 -1.80 -4.23 -5.72
N SER A 109 -2.62 -3.54 -6.50
CA SER A 109 -2.31 -2.20 -7.00
C SER A 109 -3.00 -1.17 -6.12
N ALA A 110 -2.27 -0.19 -5.62
CA ALA A 110 -2.76 0.82 -4.70
C ALA A 110 -2.53 2.24 -5.23
N LEU A 111 -3.54 3.09 -5.03
CA LEU A 111 -3.49 4.50 -5.38
C LEU A 111 -4.26 5.31 -4.34
N ALA A 112 -3.61 6.35 -3.81
CA ALA A 112 -4.28 7.39 -3.04
C ALA A 112 -4.26 8.71 -3.83
N CYS A 113 -5.38 9.45 -3.78
CA CYS A 113 -5.54 10.73 -4.43
C CYS A 113 -6.13 11.74 -3.44
N ALA A 114 -5.53 12.93 -3.40
CA ALA A 114 -5.99 14.02 -2.56
C ALA A 114 -5.93 15.35 -3.32
N PRO A 115 -6.62 16.41 -2.86
CA PRO A 115 -6.41 17.77 -3.38
C PRO A 115 -4.95 18.17 -3.22
N ALA A 116 -4.46 19.03 -4.12
CA ALA A 116 -3.09 19.54 -4.07
C ALA A 116 -2.75 20.17 -2.71
N GLY A 117 -1.60 19.80 -2.13
CA GLY A 117 -1.12 20.27 -0.82
C GLY A 117 -1.67 19.50 0.39
N CYS A 118 -2.40 18.40 0.17
CA CYS A 118 -2.98 17.60 1.27
C CYS A 118 -2.08 16.44 1.73
N PHE A 119 -1.16 15.97 0.89
CA PHE A 119 -0.21 14.94 1.31
C PHE A 119 1.00 15.56 2.02
N GLN A 120 1.32 15.00 3.17
CA GLN A 120 2.59 15.30 3.83
C GLN A 120 3.71 14.52 3.14
N VAL A 121 4.74 15.25 2.72
CA VAL A 121 5.93 14.63 2.12
C VAL A 121 6.79 14.05 3.24
N LEU A 122 6.98 12.75 3.22
CA LEU A 122 7.88 12.04 4.14
C LEU A 122 9.27 11.89 3.52
N PRO A 123 10.33 11.70 4.33
CA PRO A 123 11.66 11.35 3.84
C PRO A 123 11.61 10.07 2.99
N ASP A 124 12.41 10.03 1.91
CA ASP A 124 12.37 8.93 0.93
C ASP A 124 12.97 7.61 1.43
N ASP A 125 13.80 7.66 2.47
CA ASP A 125 14.57 6.54 3.02
C ASP A 125 14.06 6.06 4.40
N GLY A 126 12.91 6.53 4.83
CA GLY A 126 12.32 6.25 6.13
C GLY A 126 11.55 4.94 6.18
N TYR A 127 11.88 4.07 7.14
CA TYR A 127 10.99 2.99 7.56
C TYR A 127 10.15 3.46 8.75
N TYR A 128 8.86 3.18 8.70
CA TYR A 128 7.92 3.59 9.73
C TYR A 128 7.34 2.37 10.43
N PHE A 129 7.19 2.47 11.76
CA PHE A 129 6.41 1.50 12.50
C PHE A 129 4.94 1.71 12.19
N LYS A 130 4.30 0.71 11.60
CA LYS A 130 2.89 0.75 11.20
C LYS A 130 2.16 -0.39 11.89
N VAL A 131 0.97 -0.09 12.40
CA VAL A 131 0.05 -1.09 12.94
C VAL A 131 -1.29 -0.91 12.25
N ALA A 132 -1.80 -1.96 11.66
CA ALA A 132 -3.15 -2.02 11.12
C ALA A 132 -3.99 -2.96 11.98
N THR A 133 -5.19 -2.54 12.30
CA THR A 133 -6.22 -3.33 12.97
C THR A 133 -7.59 -2.81 12.55
N ASP A 134 -8.66 -3.49 12.97
CA ASP A 134 -10.02 -3.05 12.65
C ASP A 134 -10.37 -1.68 13.27
N TYR A 135 -11.44 -1.09 12.76
CA TYR A 135 -11.89 0.23 13.16
C TYR A 135 -12.20 0.36 14.66
N HIS A 136 -12.64 -0.70 15.31
CA HIS A 136 -13.00 -0.65 16.72
C HIS A 136 -11.76 -0.62 17.61
N SER A 137 -10.77 -1.44 17.31
CA SER A 137 -9.56 -1.59 18.10
C SER A 137 -8.53 -0.48 17.91
N VAL A 138 -8.58 0.26 16.77
CA VAL A 138 -7.57 1.29 16.46
C VAL A 138 -7.46 2.40 17.52
N ASN A 139 -8.56 2.74 18.19
CA ASN A 139 -8.58 3.79 19.22
C ASN A 139 -8.11 3.31 20.61
N SER A 140 -7.95 2.01 20.81
CA SER A 140 -7.54 1.41 22.08
C SER A 140 -6.04 1.13 22.14
N ILE A 141 -5.32 1.39 21.07
CA ILE A 141 -3.87 1.18 20.96
C ILE A 141 -3.14 2.51 20.72
N SER A 142 -1.89 2.57 21.16
CA SER A 142 -0.99 3.69 20.89
C SER A 142 0.42 3.19 20.61
N PHE A 143 1.26 4.04 20.00
CA PHE A 143 2.67 3.72 19.74
C PHE A 143 3.55 3.71 20.99
N ASP A 144 3.03 4.18 22.15
CA ASP A 144 3.71 4.09 23.45
C ASP A 144 3.56 2.71 24.09
N MET A 145 2.63 1.89 23.60
CA MET A 145 2.42 0.53 24.06
C MET A 145 3.48 -0.42 23.48
N SER A 146 3.87 -1.40 24.30
CA SER A 146 4.68 -2.52 23.79
C SER A 146 3.88 -3.36 22.79
N ILE A 147 4.58 -4.12 21.93
CA ILE A 147 3.91 -4.99 20.97
C ILE A 147 3.01 -6.03 21.65
N GLU A 148 3.39 -6.49 22.84
CA GLU A 148 2.62 -7.42 23.65
C GLU A 148 1.32 -6.79 24.16
N GLU A 149 1.37 -5.54 24.60
CA GLU A 149 0.20 -4.79 25.04
C GLU A 149 -0.76 -4.55 23.89
N ILE A 150 -0.24 -4.10 22.72
CA ILE A 150 -1.06 -3.91 21.52
C ILE A 150 -1.80 -5.20 21.16
N VAL A 151 -1.08 -6.32 21.07
CA VAL A 151 -1.67 -7.60 20.69
C VAL A 151 -2.72 -8.09 21.70
N ARG A 152 -2.44 -7.95 23.01
CA ARG A 152 -3.41 -8.33 24.05
C ARG A 152 -4.66 -7.46 24.01
N THR A 153 -4.49 -6.14 23.88
CA THR A 153 -5.62 -5.19 23.80
C THR A 153 -6.54 -5.54 22.63
N VAL A 154 -5.96 -5.74 21.43
CA VAL A 154 -6.76 -6.08 20.22
C VAL A 154 -7.39 -7.47 20.34
N ALA A 155 -6.67 -8.46 20.87
CA ALA A 155 -7.22 -9.81 21.10
C ALA A 155 -8.38 -9.79 22.08
N ASP A 156 -8.27 -9.05 23.20
CA ASP A 156 -9.31 -8.92 24.20
C ASP A 156 -10.57 -8.24 23.64
N GLU A 157 -10.41 -7.17 22.85
CA GLU A 157 -11.54 -6.51 22.19
C GLU A 157 -12.26 -7.41 21.19
N LYS A 158 -11.48 -8.20 20.43
CA LYS A 158 -12.02 -9.21 19.50
C LYS A 158 -12.54 -10.47 20.24
N ARG A 159 -12.38 -10.55 21.56
CA ARG A 159 -12.72 -11.72 22.40
C ARG A 159 -12.06 -13.01 21.91
N LEU A 160 -10.82 -12.90 21.50
CA LEU A 160 -10.00 -14.01 21.00
C LEU A 160 -8.94 -14.41 22.03
N HIS A 161 -8.76 -15.69 22.25
CA HIS A 161 -7.57 -16.19 22.92
C HIS A 161 -6.33 -15.95 22.07
N LEU A 162 -5.18 -15.66 22.68
CA LEU A 162 -3.94 -15.36 21.95
C LEU A 162 -3.54 -16.44 20.96
N GLU A 163 -3.76 -17.71 21.29
CA GLU A 163 -3.51 -18.85 20.39
C GLU A 163 -4.36 -18.86 19.11
N ASN A 164 -5.47 -18.12 19.11
CA ASN A 164 -6.38 -17.95 17.97
C ASN A 164 -6.21 -16.58 17.28
N PHE A 165 -5.40 -15.70 17.87
CA PHE A 165 -5.11 -14.40 17.29
C PHE A 165 -3.98 -14.51 16.25
N THR A 166 -4.18 -13.88 15.10
CA THR A 166 -3.21 -13.92 14.00
C THR A 166 -2.59 -12.56 13.77
N VAL A 167 -1.27 -12.53 13.71
CA VAL A 167 -0.48 -11.35 13.33
C VAL A 167 0.16 -11.61 11.97
N ILE A 168 -0.02 -10.68 11.03
CA ILE A 168 0.69 -10.68 9.74
C ILE A 168 1.84 -9.68 9.84
N MET A 169 3.02 -10.05 9.41
CA MET A 169 4.18 -9.15 9.39
C MET A 169 5.16 -9.49 8.26
N LEU A 170 5.89 -8.48 7.83
CA LEU A 170 6.96 -8.67 6.86
C LEU A 170 8.10 -9.51 7.44
N GLU A 171 8.57 -10.50 6.65
CA GLU A 171 9.76 -11.28 6.95
C GLU A 171 11.01 -10.45 6.61
N ARG A 172 11.60 -9.80 7.61
CA ARG A 172 12.80 -8.97 7.50
C ARG A 172 13.69 -9.18 8.72
N ASP A 173 15.00 -9.14 8.54
CA ASP A 173 15.97 -9.29 9.64
C ASP A 173 15.74 -8.27 10.75
N ARG A 174 15.39 -7.04 10.40
CA ARG A 174 15.08 -5.96 11.35
C ARG A 174 13.85 -6.26 12.23
N HIS A 175 13.03 -7.24 11.85
CA HIS A 175 11.83 -7.64 12.61
C HIS A 175 12.08 -8.86 13.52
N ALA A 176 13.29 -9.40 13.57
CA ALA A 176 13.61 -10.64 14.30
C ALA A 176 13.24 -10.57 15.78
N GLU A 177 13.51 -9.42 16.43
CA GLU A 177 13.15 -9.21 17.84
C GLU A 177 11.63 -9.22 18.05
N ILE A 178 10.88 -8.47 17.24
CA ILE A 178 9.41 -8.42 17.31
C ILE A 178 8.84 -9.82 17.09
N LEU A 179 9.37 -10.54 16.10
CA LEU A 179 8.94 -11.91 15.80
C LEU A 179 9.15 -12.85 16.99
N GLN A 180 10.29 -12.77 17.68
CA GLN A 180 10.53 -13.58 18.87
C GLN A 180 9.57 -13.25 20.01
N ARG A 181 9.28 -11.97 20.23
CA ARG A 181 8.35 -11.50 21.25
C ARG A 181 6.92 -11.98 20.97
N LEU A 182 6.46 -11.89 19.73
CA LEU A 182 5.16 -12.40 19.29
C LEU A 182 5.05 -13.92 19.45
N ARG A 183 6.11 -14.66 19.10
CA ARG A 183 6.16 -16.12 19.31
C ARG A 183 6.03 -16.53 20.78
N LYS A 184 6.65 -15.76 21.70
CA LYS A 184 6.53 -15.99 23.14
C LYS A 184 5.10 -15.73 23.66
N LEU A 185 4.33 -14.87 23.00
CA LEU A 185 2.92 -14.66 23.33
C LEU A 185 2.02 -15.83 22.91
N GLY A 186 2.48 -16.70 22.02
CA GLY A 186 1.71 -17.84 21.53
C GLY A 186 0.69 -17.49 20.45
N VAL A 187 0.77 -16.33 19.82
CA VAL A 187 -0.10 -15.94 18.69
C VAL A 187 0.31 -16.65 17.40
N ARG A 188 -0.62 -16.77 16.47
CA ARG A 188 -0.32 -17.23 15.11
C ARG A 188 0.39 -16.13 14.36
N ILE A 189 1.42 -16.46 13.57
CA ILE A 189 2.17 -15.49 12.80
C ILE A 189 2.19 -15.93 11.34
N ILE A 190 1.79 -15.01 10.46
CA ILE A 190 1.92 -15.14 9.02
C ILE A 190 3.05 -14.21 8.59
N LEU A 191 4.12 -14.78 8.06
CA LEU A 191 5.23 -14.03 7.49
C LEU A 191 5.03 -13.84 5.99
N ILE A 192 5.10 -12.60 5.54
CA ILE A 192 4.97 -12.24 4.13
C ILE A 192 6.28 -11.63 3.61
N PRO A 193 6.68 -11.95 2.38
CA PRO A 193 7.92 -11.41 1.81
C PRO A 193 7.79 -9.93 1.44
N ASP A 194 6.62 -9.51 1.01
CA ASP A 194 6.23 -8.16 0.60
C ASP A 194 4.69 -8.05 0.61
N GLY A 195 4.11 -6.93 0.18
CA GLY A 195 2.66 -6.79 0.10
C GLY A 195 2.00 -6.38 1.42
N ASP A 196 2.58 -5.42 2.13
CA ASP A 196 2.06 -4.99 3.44
C ASP A 196 0.76 -4.18 3.35
N ILE A 197 0.44 -3.57 2.20
CA ILE A 197 -0.86 -2.90 1.99
C ILE A 197 -1.99 -3.94 1.95
N ALA A 198 -1.80 -5.07 1.24
CA ALA A 198 -2.78 -6.15 1.22
C ALA A 198 -3.03 -6.72 2.62
N ALA A 199 -1.97 -6.90 3.41
CA ALA A 199 -2.06 -7.33 4.79
C ALA A 199 -2.85 -6.34 5.66
N ALA A 200 -2.62 -5.03 5.48
CA ALA A 200 -3.34 -3.99 6.22
C ALA A 200 -4.84 -3.92 5.85
N VAL A 201 -5.19 -4.20 4.60
CA VAL A 201 -6.60 -4.23 4.14
C VAL A 201 -7.34 -5.46 4.66
N ALA A 202 -6.63 -6.54 4.98
CA ALA A 202 -7.21 -7.80 5.44
C ALA A 202 -7.57 -7.83 6.95
N THR A 203 -7.31 -6.74 7.71
CA THR A 203 -7.57 -6.63 9.16
C THR A 203 -9.03 -6.33 9.53
#